data_13aa3393187fc03dc61977a210a07876
#
_entry.id   13aa3393187fc03dc61977a210a07876
#
_cell.length_a   1.000
_cell.length_b   1.000
_cell.length_c   1.000
_cell.angle_alpha   90.00
_cell.angle_beta   90.00
_cell.angle_gamma   90.00
#
_symmetry.space_group_name_H-M   'P 1'
#
loop_
_entity.id
_entity.type
_entity.pdbx_description
1 polymer ?
#
loop_
_entity_poly.entity_id
_entity_poly.type
_entity_poly.pdbx_seq_one_letter_code
_entity_poly.pdbx_strand_id
1 'polypeptide(L)'
;MPELPDLEAIQDFLLRQLTGVEVTAAAVLQPIPLRMPAPAEFEATLPGDTLNGVRRRGKWLLLDFASGHTLAINPMLVGRLQYCPPKERRKVKTVFILDLSDGQQLRYYDSKLMGKVYLVPDGHVELIPRWDEMGPEALAPEVTLDAFRQRLKRHPGQVKGILVY
;
A
#
# COMPACT_ATOMS: atom_id res chain seq x y z
N MET A 1 8.91 5.04 10.59
CA MET A 1 7.95 5.23 9.48
C MET A 1 8.68 4.86 8.21
N PRO A 2 8.13 4.00 7.36
CA PRO A 2 8.72 3.78 6.04
C PRO A 2 8.74 5.10 5.27
N GLU A 3 9.89 5.46 4.74
CA GLU A 3 10.07 6.63 3.89
C GLU A 3 10.15 6.21 2.41
N LEU A 4 10.31 7.18 1.51
CA LEU A 4 10.28 6.92 0.08
C LEU A 4 11.25 5.80 -0.36
N PRO A 5 12.53 5.80 0.05
CA PRO A 5 13.47 4.74 -0.34
C PRO A 5 13.07 3.35 0.17
N ASP A 6 12.50 3.27 1.38
CA ASP A 6 12.01 2.00 1.93
C ASP A 6 10.85 1.46 1.08
N LEU A 7 9.92 2.33 0.68
CA LEU A 7 8.75 1.96 -0.11
C LEU A 7 9.11 1.58 -1.54
N GLU A 8 10.10 2.23 -2.14
CA GLU A 8 10.67 1.82 -3.45
C GLU A 8 11.27 0.42 -3.37
N ALA A 9 12.09 0.15 -2.35
CA ALA A 9 12.68 -1.18 -2.16
C ALA A 9 11.60 -2.26 -1.92
N ILE A 10 10.56 -1.95 -1.16
CA ILE A 10 9.41 -2.85 -0.94
C ILE A 10 8.65 -3.07 -2.25
N GLN A 11 8.36 -2.03 -3.00
CA GLN A 11 7.71 -2.12 -4.31
C GLN A 11 8.48 -3.05 -5.24
N ASP A 12 9.77 -2.82 -5.41
CA ASP A 12 10.64 -3.62 -6.28
C ASP A 12 10.67 -5.08 -5.86
N PHE A 13 10.74 -5.34 -4.57
CA PHE A 13 10.71 -6.70 -4.03
C PHE A 13 9.38 -7.38 -4.34
N LEU A 14 8.26 -6.74 -4.01
CA LEU A 14 6.93 -7.30 -4.21
C LEU A 14 6.62 -7.50 -5.69
N LEU A 15 7.01 -6.56 -6.55
CA LEU A 15 6.83 -6.68 -8.00
C LEU A 15 7.50 -7.95 -8.54
N ARG A 16 8.74 -8.23 -8.11
CA ARG A 16 9.47 -9.44 -8.52
C ARG A 16 8.90 -10.74 -7.96
N GLN A 17 8.39 -10.71 -6.72
CA GLN A 17 7.93 -11.92 -6.06
C GLN A 17 6.46 -12.27 -6.36
N LEU A 18 5.63 -11.27 -6.58
CA LEU A 18 4.18 -11.45 -6.59
C LEU A 18 3.53 -11.32 -7.98
N THR A 19 4.21 -10.76 -8.98
CA THR A 19 3.63 -10.65 -10.33
C THR A 19 3.32 -12.02 -10.90
N GLY A 20 2.06 -12.23 -11.30
CA GLY A 20 1.55 -13.51 -11.81
C GLY A 20 1.19 -14.52 -10.72
N VAL A 21 1.31 -14.15 -9.43
CA VAL A 21 0.94 -15.03 -8.31
C VAL A 21 -0.54 -14.82 -7.97
N GLU A 22 -1.28 -15.91 -7.83
CA GLU A 22 -2.69 -15.90 -7.45
C GLU A 22 -2.85 -15.90 -5.93
N VAL A 23 -3.85 -15.18 -5.43
CA VAL A 23 -4.30 -15.24 -4.04
C VAL A 23 -5.24 -16.44 -3.90
N THR A 24 -4.87 -17.42 -3.09
CA THR A 24 -5.70 -18.63 -2.87
C THR A 24 -6.66 -18.48 -1.70
N ALA A 25 -6.31 -17.65 -0.71
CA ALA A 25 -7.20 -17.31 0.40
C ALA A 25 -6.82 -15.95 1.00
N ALA A 26 -7.78 -15.29 1.62
CA ALA A 26 -7.58 -14.05 2.35
C ALA A 26 -8.23 -14.13 3.74
N ALA A 27 -7.58 -13.55 4.75
CA ALA A 27 -8.11 -13.49 6.11
C ALA A 27 -7.78 -12.15 6.76
N VAL A 28 -8.75 -11.51 7.40
CA VAL A 28 -8.62 -10.27 8.15
C VAL A 28 -8.63 -10.58 9.65
N LEU A 29 -7.51 -10.32 10.33
CA LEU A 29 -7.33 -10.62 11.75
C LEU A 29 -7.51 -9.40 12.64
N GLN A 30 -7.24 -8.21 12.10
CA GLN A 30 -7.40 -6.91 12.79
C GLN A 30 -8.09 -5.93 11.85
N PRO A 31 -9.41 -5.69 12.01
CA PRO A 31 -10.17 -4.89 11.05
C PRO A 31 -9.88 -3.38 11.11
N ILE A 32 -9.32 -2.88 12.21
CA ILE A 32 -9.13 -1.44 12.41
C ILE A 32 -8.38 -0.74 11.26
N PRO A 33 -7.26 -1.24 10.72
CA PRO A 33 -6.59 -0.61 9.59
C PRO A 33 -7.32 -0.78 8.25
N LEU A 34 -8.16 -1.80 8.10
CA LEU A 34 -8.96 -2.01 6.89
C LEU A 34 -10.11 -1.00 6.87
N ARG A 35 -10.06 -0.04 5.95
CA ARG A 35 -11.01 1.07 5.87
C ARG A 35 -12.14 0.80 4.88
N MET A 36 -11.88 0.00 3.87
CA MET A 36 -12.81 -0.41 2.84
C MET A 36 -12.23 -1.63 2.09
N PRO A 37 -13.04 -2.62 1.73
CA PRO A 37 -14.42 -2.84 2.14
C PRO A 37 -14.54 -3.41 3.57
N ALA A 38 -15.70 -3.92 3.94
CA ALA A 38 -15.85 -4.71 5.18
C ALA A 38 -14.96 -5.98 5.13
N PRO A 39 -14.53 -6.51 6.32
CA PRO A 39 -13.64 -7.68 6.34
C PRO A 39 -14.12 -8.88 5.53
N ALA A 40 -15.40 -9.24 5.64
CA ALA A 40 -15.98 -10.36 4.92
C ALA A 40 -15.95 -10.18 3.39
N GLU A 41 -16.15 -8.96 2.92
CA GLU A 41 -16.06 -8.62 1.49
C GLU A 41 -14.61 -8.66 1.01
N PHE A 42 -13.66 -8.15 1.80
CA PHE A 42 -12.23 -8.26 1.49
C PHE A 42 -11.81 -9.73 1.35
N GLU A 43 -12.24 -10.58 2.28
CA GLU A 43 -11.93 -12.01 2.29
C GLU A 43 -12.58 -12.77 1.12
N ALA A 44 -13.71 -12.29 0.62
CA ALA A 44 -14.42 -12.90 -0.51
C ALA A 44 -13.92 -12.43 -1.88
N THR A 45 -13.37 -11.21 -1.97
CA THR A 45 -13.03 -10.58 -3.24
C THR A 45 -11.69 -11.06 -3.81
N LEU A 46 -10.68 -11.25 -2.96
CA LEU A 46 -9.31 -11.51 -3.40
C LEU A 46 -9.00 -12.96 -3.78
N PRO A 47 -9.62 -14.01 -3.19
CA PRO A 47 -9.33 -15.39 -3.59
C PRO A 47 -9.67 -15.67 -5.06
N GLY A 48 -8.75 -16.32 -5.77
CA GLY A 48 -8.83 -16.59 -7.21
C GLY A 48 -8.29 -15.44 -8.08
N ASP A 49 -7.90 -14.32 -7.50
CA ASP A 49 -7.38 -13.19 -8.26
C ASP A 49 -5.85 -13.22 -8.34
N THR A 50 -5.29 -12.71 -9.43
CA THR A 50 -3.86 -12.73 -9.73
C THR A 50 -3.28 -11.33 -9.66
N LEU A 51 -2.13 -11.20 -9.01
CA LEU A 51 -1.43 -9.93 -8.95
C LEU A 51 -0.77 -9.59 -10.30
N ASN A 52 -1.17 -8.47 -10.89
CA ASN A 52 -0.63 -7.96 -12.16
C ASN A 52 0.54 -7.01 -11.98
N GLY A 53 0.60 -6.30 -10.86
CA GLY A 53 1.65 -5.33 -10.66
C GLY A 53 1.65 -4.71 -9.26
N VAL A 54 2.76 -4.05 -8.95
CA VAL A 54 2.92 -3.27 -7.72
C VAL A 54 3.46 -1.90 -8.09
N ARG A 55 2.82 -0.87 -7.64
CA ARG A 55 3.24 0.53 -7.85
C ARG A 55 3.17 1.32 -6.56
N ARG A 56 3.80 2.46 -6.55
CA ARG A 56 3.80 3.40 -5.42
C ARG A 56 3.22 4.75 -5.84
N ARG A 57 2.50 5.36 -4.93
CA ARG A 57 2.07 6.76 -5.04
C ARG A 57 2.24 7.45 -3.69
N GLY A 58 3.19 8.37 -3.57
CA GLY A 58 3.55 8.98 -2.29
C GLY A 58 3.93 7.91 -1.27
N LYS A 59 3.24 7.84 -0.14
CA LYS A 59 3.43 6.82 0.91
C LYS A 59 2.48 5.62 0.80
N TRP A 60 1.84 5.44 -0.35
CA TRP A 60 0.97 4.31 -0.64
C TRP A 60 1.69 3.28 -1.49
N LEU A 61 1.57 2.00 -1.12
CA LEU A 61 1.84 0.86 -1.97
C LEU A 61 0.51 0.40 -2.57
N LEU A 62 0.49 0.14 -3.86
CA LEU A 62 -0.68 -0.24 -4.63
C LEU A 62 -0.39 -1.58 -5.30
N LEU A 63 -1.15 -2.60 -4.94
CA LEU A 63 -1.10 -3.92 -5.52
C LEU A 63 -2.29 -4.04 -6.47
N ASP A 64 -2.02 -4.13 -7.76
CA ASP A 64 -3.05 -4.16 -8.80
C ASP A 64 -3.33 -5.60 -9.23
N PHE A 65 -4.60 -6.00 -9.25
CA PHE A 65 -5.06 -7.34 -9.54
C PHE A 65 -5.69 -7.47 -10.93
N ALA A 66 -5.73 -8.68 -11.47
CA ALA A 66 -6.27 -8.98 -12.79
C ALA A 66 -7.78 -8.71 -12.90
N SER A 67 -8.51 -8.83 -11.81
CA SER A 67 -9.94 -8.49 -11.72
C SER A 67 -10.23 -6.99 -11.86
N GLY A 68 -9.19 -6.14 -11.85
CA GLY A 68 -9.33 -4.70 -11.82
C GLY A 68 -9.44 -4.12 -10.41
N HIS A 69 -9.20 -4.87 -9.36
CA HIS A 69 -9.08 -4.33 -8.00
C HIS A 69 -7.68 -3.81 -7.72
N THR A 70 -7.59 -2.81 -6.85
CA THR A 70 -6.32 -2.30 -6.32
C THR A 70 -6.34 -2.36 -4.79
N LEU A 71 -5.39 -3.08 -4.20
CA LEU A 71 -5.15 -3.08 -2.75
C LEU A 71 -4.14 -1.98 -2.41
N ALA A 72 -4.63 -0.90 -1.85
CA ALA A 72 -3.84 0.26 -1.44
C ALA A 72 -3.48 0.17 0.05
N ILE A 73 -2.20 0.24 0.36
CA ILE A 73 -1.67 0.12 1.72
C ILE A 73 -0.81 1.34 2.04
N ASN A 74 -1.20 2.10 3.07
CA ASN A 74 -0.34 3.10 3.67
C ASN A 74 0.13 2.59 5.04
N PRO A 75 1.42 2.23 5.18
CA PRO A 75 1.93 1.62 6.41
C PRO A 75 2.06 2.61 7.59
N MET A 76 1.85 3.88 7.36
CA MET A 76 1.95 4.92 8.38
C MET A 76 3.27 4.83 9.18
N LEU A 77 3.21 4.79 10.52
CA LEU A 77 4.39 4.84 11.38
C LEU A 77 5.15 3.51 11.48
N VAL A 78 4.43 2.40 11.61
CA VAL A 78 5.03 1.11 12.03
C VAL A 78 4.53 -0.10 11.23
N GLY A 79 3.62 0.11 10.28
CA GLY A 79 3.14 -0.95 9.40
C GLY A 79 4.27 -1.60 8.61
N ARG A 80 4.19 -2.91 8.41
CA ARG A 80 5.17 -3.71 7.68
C ARG A 80 4.48 -4.80 6.87
N LEU A 81 5.03 -5.09 5.72
CA LEU A 81 4.70 -6.27 4.93
C LEU A 81 5.71 -7.38 5.21
N GLN A 82 5.25 -8.60 5.16
CA GLN A 82 6.06 -9.81 5.33
C GLN A 82 5.63 -10.82 4.26
N TYR A 83 6.57 -11.24 3.44
CA TYR A 83 6.42 -12.36 2.52
C TYR A 83 7.19 -13.54 3.12
N CYS A 84 6.48 -14.62 3.44
CA CYS A 84 7.06 -15.72 4.22
C CYS A 84 6.24 -17.01 4.09
N PRO A 85 6.84 -18.18 4.41
CA PRO A 85 6.09 -19.43 4.45
C PRO A 85 5.02 -19.42 5.56
N PRO A 86 3.90 -20.17 5.40
CA PRO A 86 2.80 -20.22 6.39
C PRO A 86 3.24 -20.63 7.80
N LYS A 87 4.27 -21.48 7.91
CA LYS A 87 4.84 -21.94 9.19
C LYS A 87 5.58 -20.85 9.98
N GLU A 88 5.94 -19.74 9.33
CA GLU A 88 6.62 -18.63 10.01
C GLU A 88 5.71 -18.05 11.10
N ARG A 89 6.30 -17.75 12.27
CA ARG A 89 5.54 -17.22 13.40
C ARG A 89 4.89 -15.88 13.04
N ARG A 90 3.57 -15.79 13.21
CA ARG A 90 2.83 -14.56 12.99
C ARG A 90 3.25 -13.49 13.98
N LYS A 91 3.43 -12.28 13.47
CA LYS A 91 3.66 -11.09 14.31
C LYS A 91 2.37 -10.71 15.06
N VAL A 92 2.54 -10.18 16.26
CA VAL A 92 1.41 -9.61 17.00
C VAL A 92 0.78 -8.48 16.18
N LYS A 93 -0.56 -8.41 16.18
CA LYS A 93 -1.35 -7.45 15.40
C LYS A 93 -1.11 -7.56 13.88
N THR A 94 -1.01 -8.78 13.36
CA THR A 94 -1.19 -9.04 11.94
C THR A 94 -2.59 -8.59 11.53
N VAL A 95 -2.68 -7.74 10.54
CA VAL A 95 -3.92 -7.12 10.06
C VAL A 95 -4.65 -8.04 9.10
N PHE A 96 -3.96 -8.46 8.05
CA PHE A 96 -4.45 -9.44 7.10
C PHE A 96 -3.36 -10.42 6.67
N ILE A 97 -3.82 -11.54 6.13
CA ILE A 97 -2.99 -12.57 5.50
C ILE A 97 -3.60 -12.87 4.13
N LEU A 98 -2.78 -12.89 3.09
CA LEU A 98 -3.10 -13.46 1.80
C LEU A 98 -2.28 -14.73 1.63
N ASP A 99 -2.95 -15.88 1.46
CA ASP A 99 -2.31 -17.11 1.04
C ASP A 99 -2.10 -17.06 -0.47
N LEU A 100 -0.96 -17.52 -0.93
CA LEU A 100 -0.53 -17.37 -2.32
C LEU A 100 -0.30 -18.73 -2.99
N SER A 101 -0.52 -18.78 -4.29
CA SER A 101 -0.39 -20.02 -5.10
C SER A 101 1.04 -20.57 -5.16
N ASP A 102 2.04 -19.77 -4.83
CA ASP A 102 3.44 -20.21 -4.71
C ASP A 102 3.77 -20.86 -3.36
N GLY A 103 2.76 -21.05 -2.49
CA GLY A 103 2.91 -21.63 -1.16
C GLY A 103 3.42 -20.68 -0.09
N GLN A 104 3.57 -19.40 -0.39
CA GLN A 104 3.93 -18.35 0.56
C GLN A 104 2.70 -17.59 1.05
N GLN A 105 2.92 -16.67 1.98
CA GLN A 105 1.92 -15.72 2.45
C GLN A 105 2.44 -14.29 2.32
N LEU A 106 1.58 -13.38 1.89
CA LEU A 106 1.77 -11.96 2.09
C LEU A 106 0.97 -11.53 3.33
N ARG A 107 1.67 -11.02 4.32
CA ARG A 107 1.08 -10.56 5.59
C ARG A 107 1.33 -9.09 5.77
N TYR A 108 0.31 -8.36 6.22
CA TYR A 108 0.48 -7.00 6.72
C TYR A 108 0.28 -6.99 8.23
N TYR A 109 1.23 -6.43 8.98
CA TYR A 109 1.11 -6.24 10.41
C TYR A 109 1.42 -4.80 10.81
N ASP A 110 0.72 -4.32 11.85
CA ASP A 110 0.87 -2.97 12.36
C ASP A 110 0.65 -2.94 13.87
N SER A 111 1.74 -2.82 14.63
CA SER A 111 1.69 -2.87 16.10
C SER A 111 0.87 -1.73 16.72
N LYS A 112 0.67 -0.62 16.01
CA LYS A 112 -0.14 0.53 16.46
C LYS A 112 -1.53 0.58 15.83
N LEU A 113 -1.82 -0.26 14.81
CA LEU A 113 -3.08 -0.27 14.05
C LEU A 113 -3.43 1.10 13.44
N MET A 114 -2.42 1.88 13.05
CA MET A 114 -2.58 3.21 12.46
C MET A 114 -2.55 3.19 10.93
N GLY A 115 -2.09 2.11 10.34
CA GLY A 115 -2.06 1.92 8.89
C GLY A 115 -3.44 2.06 8.26
N LYS A 116 -3.44 2.28 6.95
CA LYS A 116 -4.68 2.42 6.19
C LYS A 116 -4.63 1.44 5.03
N VAL A 117 -5.66 0.61 4.93
CA VAL A 117 -5.81 -0.41 3.89
C VAL A 117 -7.15 -0.20 3.19
N TYR A 118 -7.13 -0.12 1.88
CA TYR A 118 -8.30 -0.01 1.01
C TYR A 118 -8.19 -1.04 -0.10
N LEU A 119 -9.24 -1.76 -0.39
CA LEU A 119 -9.40 -2.55 -1.60
C LEU A 119 -10.44 -1.86 -2.45
N VAL A 120 -10.04 -1.29 -3.56
CA VAL A 120 -10.91 -0.49 -4.43
C VAL A 120 -10.95 -1.09 -5.83
N PRO A 121 -12.05 -0.92 -6.58
CA PRO A 121 -12.07 -1.23 -8.01
C PRO A 121 -11.02 -0.42 -8.76
N ASP A 122 -10.52 -0.94 -9.86
CA ASP A 122 -9.53 -0.27 -10.71
C ASP A 122 -10.04 1.09 -11.20
N GLY A 123 -9.16 2.10 -11.19
CA GLY A 123 -9.51 3.46 -11.54
C GLY A 123 -10.31 4.23 -10.49
N HIS A 124 -10.71 3.60 -9.37
CA HIS A 124 -11.48 4.24 -8.31
C HIS A 124 -10.64 4.59 -7.07
N VAL A 125 -9.38 4.96 -7.27
CA VAL A 125 -8.48 5.39 -6.17
C VAL A 125 -8.95 6.68 -5.49
N GLU A 126 -9.83 7.46 -6.13
CA GLU A 126 -10.51 8.62 -5.54
C GLU A 126 -11.42 8.26 -4.35
N LEU A 127 -11.79 6.99 -4.20
CA LEU A 127 -12.47 6.49 -3.00
C LEU A 127 -11.56 6.50 -1.76
N ILE A 128 -10.25 6.61 -1.94
CA ILE A 128 -9.30 6.78 -0.84
C ILE A 128 -9.32 8.25 -0.41
N PRO A 129 -9.70 8.55 0.85
CA PRO A 129 -9.83 9.92 1.31
C PRO A 129 -8.55 10.73 1.12
N ARG A 130 -8.67 11.92 0.54
CA ARG A 130 -7.60 12.87 0.27
C ARG A 130 -6.60 12.39 -0.79
N TRP A 131 -7.00 11.44 -1.64
CA TRP A 131 -6.14 10.97 -2.73
C TRP A 131 -5.78 12.10 -3.70
N ASP A 132 -6.76 12.91 -4.10
CA ASP A 132 -6.57 14.02 -5.05
C ASP A 132 -5.85 15.22 -4.44
N GLU A 133 -5.79 15.29 -3.10
CA GLU A 133 -5.03 16.34 -2.40
C GLU A 133 -3.52 16.06 -2.36
N MET A 134 -3.09 14.86 -2.74
CA MET A 134 -1.67 14.54 -2.75
C MET A 134 -0.92 15.41 -3.77
N GLY A 135 0.22 15.93 -3.37
CA GLY A 135 1.14 16.65 -4.26
C GLY A 135 1.63 15.77 -5.43
N PRO A 136 2.40 16.30 -6.37
CA PRO A 136 3.00 15.51 -7.44
C PRO A 136 3.92 14.43 -6.85
N GLU A 137 4.10 13.36 -7.61
CA GLU A 137 5.03 12.30 -7.23
C GLU A 137 6.46 12.85 -7.23
N ALA A 138 7.17 12.74 -6.10
CA ALA A 138 8.45 13.41 -5.89
C ALA A 138 9.56 13.00 -6.88
N LEU A 139 9.47 11.80 -7.44
CA LEU A 139 10.41 11.25 -8.41
C LEU A 139 9.93 11.37 -9.85
N ALA A 140 8.78 12.00 -10.09
CA ALA A 140 8.26 12.14 -11.43
C ALA A 140 9.09 13.14 -12.27
N PRO A 141 9.31 12.86 -13.56
CA PRO A 141 10.15 13.70 -14.43
C PRO A 141 9.69 15.17 -14.52
N GLU A 142 8.40 15.43 -14.34
CA GLU A 142 7.81 16.77 -14.33
C GLU A 142 8.14 17.59 -13.08
N VAL A 143 8.65 16.97 -12.02
CA VAL A 143 9.07 17.66 -10.80
C VAL A 143 10.49 18.21 -10.98
N THR A 144 10.59 19.22 -11.84
CA THR A 144 11.84 19.95 -12.06
C THR A 144 12.19 20.85 -10.88
N LEU A 145 13.46 21.28 -10.79
CA LEU A 145 13.90 22.24 -9.78
C LEU A 145 13.06 23.53 -9.78
N ASP A 146 12.68 24.01 -10.97
CA ASP A 146 11.87 25.23 -11.10
C ASP A 146 10.43 25.01 -10.64
N ALA A 147 9.83 23.88 -10.98
CA ALA A 147 8.50 23.50 -10.49
C ALA A 147 8.52 23.39 -8.94
N PHE A 148 9.54 22.78 -8.38
CA PHE A 148 9.73 22.68 -6.93
C PHE A 148 9.88 24.06 -6.26
N ARG A 149 10.75 24.93 -6.81
CA ARG A 149 10.92 26.31 -6.32
C ARG A 149 9.64 27.13 -6.35
N GLN A 150 8.83 27.00 -7.43
CA GLN A 150 7.54 27.69 -7.55
C GLN A 150 6.54 27.21 -6.49
N ARG A 151 6.51 25.90 -6.20
CA ARG A 151 5.65 25.36 -5.13
C ARG A 151 6.07 25.90 -3.75
N LEU A 152 7.37 25.89 -3.44
CA LEU A 152 7.88 26.42 -2.18
C LEU A 152 7.47 27.89 -1.96
N LYS A 153 7.48 28.71 -3.01
CA LYS A 153 7.09 30.12 -2.92
C LYS A 153 5.61 30.34 -2.57
N ARG A 154 4.75 29.37 -2.83
CA ARG A 154 3.30 29.44 -2.53
C ARG A 154 2.96 29.14 -1.08
N HIS A 155 3.90 28.59 -0.32
CA HIS A 155 3.69 28.18 1.06
C HIS A 155 4.57 29.01 2.00
N PRO A 156 4.00 30.01 2.69
CA PRO A 156 4.75 30.76 3.69
C PRO A 156 5.05 29.86 4.91
N GLY A 157 6.28 29.83 5.34
CA GLY A 157 6.69 29.08 6.52
C GLY A 157 8.09 28.48 6.43
N GLN A 158 8.45 27.69 7.43
CA GLN A 158 9.73 26.98 7.43
C GLN A 158 9.72 25.86 6.41
N VAL A 159 10.79 25.73 5.63
CA VAL A 159 10.95 24.72 4.55
C VAL A 159 10.64 23.30 5.05
N LYS A 160 11.09 22.94 6.25
CA LYS A 160 10.79 21.63 6.85
C LYS A 160 9.29 21.35 6.96
N GLY A 161 8.51 22.35 7.43
CA GLY A 161 7.05 22.20 7.53
C GLY A 161 6.40 22.05 6.14
N ILE A 162 6.85 22.82 5.16
CA ILE A 162 6.32 22.79 3.79
C ILE A 162 6.58 21.46 3.09
N LEU A 163 7.70 20.80 3.38
CA LEU A 163 8.07 19.52 2.76
C LEU A 163 7.38 18.29 3.37
N VAL A 164 6.76 18.43 4.55
CA VAL A 164 6.16 17.32 5.29
C VAL A 164 4.63 17.26 5.11
N TYR A 165 4.01 18.34 4.66
CA TYR A 165 2.55 18.45 4.44
C TYR A 165 2.24 18.62 2.91
#